data_0731e1bd2104fb3b098b9a7a67fa96a1
#
_entry.id   0731e1bd2104fb3b098b9a7a67fa96a1
#
_cell.length_a   1.000
_cell.length_b   1.000
_cell.length_c   1.000
_cell.angle_alpha   90.00
_cell.angle_beta   90.00
_cell.angle_gamma   90.00
#
_symmetry.space_group_name_H-M   'P 1'
#
loop_
_entity.id
_entity.type
_entity.pdbx_description
1 polymer ?
#
loop_
_entity_poly.entity_id
_entity_poly.type
_entity_poly.pdbx_seq_one_letter_code
_entity_poly.pdbx_strand_id
1 'polypeptide(L)'
;MKIKKVISACLVLTCLATGLSGCGKTDQGSDTADRSVIKLGSDSYPPYNYLNEDGVPTGIDVELATEAFGRMGYDVEIVNIDWERKQELVENGDI
;
A
#
# COMPACT_ATOMS: atom_id res chain seq x y z
N MET A 1 11.18 -6.95 58.99
CA MET A 1 10.44 -8.07 58.38
C MET A 1 9.18 -7.64 57.62
N LYS A 2 8.51 -6.61 58.00
CA LYS A 2 7.32 -6.14 57.25
C LYS A 2 7.63 -5.47 55.89
N ILE A 3 8.79 -4.88 55.74
CA ILE A 3 9.26 -4.23 54.51
C ILE A 3 9.54 -5.22 53.39
N LYS A 4 10.03 -6.41 53.70
CA LYS A 4 10.32 -7.45 52.67
C LYS A 4 9.04 -7.99 52.02
N LYS A 5 7.93 -8.03 52.73
CA LYS A 5 6.65 -8.50 52.19
C LYS A 5 5.99 -7.46 51.27
N VAL A 6 6.19 -6.20 51.58
CA VAL A 6 5.65 -5.09 50.78
C VAL A 6 6.41 -4.96 49.47
N ILE A 7 7.73 -5.12 49.50
CA ILE A 7 8.56 -5.09 48.28
C ILE A 7 8.21 -6.25 47.33
N SER A 8 7.94 -7.43 47.93
CA SER A 8 7.55 -8.60 47.12
C SER A 8 6.18 -8.42 46.45
N ALA A 9 5.25 -7.79 47.15
CA ALA A 9 3.91 -7.50 46.61
C ALA A 9 3.95 -6.46 45.48
N CYS A 10 4.78 -5.44 45.60
CA CYS A 10 4.96 -4.44 44.58
C CYS A 10 5.66 -5.03 43.33
N LEU A 11 6.60 -5.96 43.52
CA LEU A 11 7.30 -6.57 42.40
C LEU A 11 6.36 -7.47 41.55
N VAL A 12 5.46 -8.18 42.22
CA VAL A 12 4.46 -9.03 41.53
C VAL A 12 3.44 -8.19 40.77
N LEU A 13 3.04 -7.05 41.33
CA LEU A 13 2.08 -6.18 40.67
C LEU A 13 2.64 -5.47 39.43
N THR A 14 3.96 -5.18 39.46
CA THR A 14 4.64 -4.55 38.33
C THR A 14 4.82 -5.52 37.15
N CYS A 15 5.00 -6.81 37.42
CA CYS A 15 5.10 -7.81 36.36
C CYS A 15 3.77 -8.11 35.65
N LEU A 16 2.63 -7.89 36.30
CA LEU A 16 1.33 -8.10 35.69
C LEU A 16 0.92 -6.95 34.73
N ALA A 17 1.49 -5.77 34.94
CA ALA A 17 1.16 -4.60 34.10
C ALA A 17 1.93 -4.54 32.78
N THR A 18 3.02 -5.28 32.65
CA THR A 18 3.84 -5.29 31.41
C THR A 18 3.47 -6.38 30.41
N GLY A 19 2.52 -7.23 30.75
CA GLY A 19 2.10 -8.34 29.89
C GLY A 19 1.02 -8.01 28.87
N LEU A 20 0.45 -6.82 28.88
CA LEU A 20 -0.66 -6.48 27.98
C LEU A 20 -0.34 -5.50 26.86
N SER A 21 0.89 -5.07 26.72
CA SER A 21 1.28 -4.18 25.61
C SER A 21 1.89 -4.89 24.41
N GLY A 22 1.82 -6.20 24.37
CA GLY A 22 2.36 -7.01 23.27
C GLY A 22 1.31 -7.53 22.28
N CYS A 23 0.07 -7.21 22.44
CA CYS A 23 -0.93 -7.61 21.46
C CYS A 23 -1.02 -6.56 20.36
N GLY A 24 -0.30 -6.89 19.30
CA GLY A 24 -0.70 -6.66 17.95
C GLY A 24 -1.66 -5.50 17.74
N LYS A 25 -1.12 -4.36 17.53
CA LYS A 25 -1.69 -3.56 16.48
C LYS A 25 -1.67 -4.45 15.25
N THR A 26 -2.74 -5.15 15.02
CA THR A 26 -3.20 -5.35 13.69
C THR A 26 -3.51 -3.95 13.23
N ASP A 27 -2.52 -3.27 12.73
CA ASP A 27 -2.73 -2.12 11.91
C ASP A 27 -3.46 -2.60 10.65
N GLN A 28 -4.73 -2.80 10.82
CA GLN A 28 -5.65 -2.44 9.78
C GLN A 28 -5.72 -0.92 9.83
N GLY A 29 -4.56 -0.32 9.71
CA GLY A 29 -4.46 1.03 9.29
C GLY A 29 -5.03 1.05 7.90
N SER A 30 -6.19 1.56 7.75
CA SER A 30 -6.63 2.19 6.54
C SER A 30 -5.71 3.38 6.32
N ASP A 31 -4.46 3.10 6.01
CA ASP A 31 -3.52 4.08 5.51
C ASP A 31 -3.85 4.33 4.04
N THR A 32 -4.99 4.95 3.83
CA THR A 32 -5.36 5.51 2.55
C THR A 32 -4.58 6.79 2.26
N ALA A 33 -3.75 7.25 3.20
CA ALA A 33 -3.14 8.58 3.14
C ALA A 33 -1.72 8.59 2.55
N ASP A 34 -1.05 7.44 2.35
CA ASP A 34 0.36 7.43 1.93
C ASP A 34 0.72 6.19 1.11
N ARG A 35 -0.11 5.89 0.10
CA ARG A 35 0.22 4.84 -0.86
C ARG A 35 1.07 5.42 -1.97
N SER A 36 2.20 4.78 -2.23
CA SER A 36 3.02 5.12 -3.38
C SER A 36 2.26 4.82 -4.67
N VAL A 37 2.39 5.71 -5.63
CA VAL A 37 1.74 5.59 -6.94
C VAL A 37 2.71 4.96 -7.94
N ILE A 38 2.24 3.93 -8.63
CA ILE A 38 2.93 3.37 -9.79
C ILE A 38 2.29 3.92 -11.05
N LYS A 39 3.08 4.57 -11.88
CA LYS A 39 2.64 5.05 -13.19
C LYS A 39 2.89 3.97 -14.24
N LEU A 40 1.85 3.58 -14.93
CA LEU A 40 1.90 2.64 -16.04
C LEU A 40 1.65 3.36 -17.36
N GLY A 41 2.67 3.47 -18.17
CA GLY A 41 2.54 3.99 -19.53
C GLY A 41 1.96 2.93 -20.47
N SER A 42 0.92 3.30 -21.19
CA SER A 42 0.22 2.43 -22.12
C SER A 42 -0.25 3.21 -23.35
N ASP A 43 -0.27 2.57 -24.51
CA ASP A 43 -1.00 3.04 -25.66
C ASP A 43 -2.41 2.43 -25.71
N SER A 44 -3.16 2.70 -26.77
CA SER A 44 -4.50 2.14 -26.92
C SER A 44 -4.46 0.79 -27.66
N TYR A 45 -4.83 -0.28 -26.95
CA TYR A 45 -4.90 -1.64 -27.52
C TYR A 45 -6.10 -2.43 -26.96
N PRO A 46 -7.33 -2.16 -27.45
CA PRO A 46 -8.51 -2.89 -26.99
C PRO A 46 -8.43 -4.38 -27.31
N PRO A 47 -8.95 -5.26 -26.46
CA PRO A 47 -9.64 -5.05 -25.20
C PRO A 47 -8.72 -5.01 -23.98
N TYR A 48 -7.42 -4.94 -24.16
CA TYR A 48 -6.43 -5.07 -23.10
C TYR A 48 -6.24 -3.76 -22.33
N ASN A 49 -6.01 -2.67 -23.04
CA ASN A 49 -5.87 -1.34 -22.46
C ASN A 49 -6.35 -0.29 -23.49
N TYR A 50 -7.22 0.57 -23.06
CA TYR A 50 -7.77 1.65 -23.88
C TYR A 50 -8.52 2.67 -23.01
N LEU A 51 -8.86 3.81 -23.56
CA LEU A 51 -9.75 4.78 -22.94
C LEU A 51 -11.18 4.49 -23.40
N ASN A 52 -12.12 4.43 -22.45
CA ASN A 52 -13.52 4.32 -22.78
C ASN A 52 -14.09 5.65 -23.32
N GLU A 53 -15.39 5.70 -23.61
CA GLU A 53 -16.06 6.89 -24.13
C GLU A 53 -15.96 8.10 -23.20
N ASP A 54 -15.80 7.86 -21.89
CA ASP A 54 -15.63 8.90 -20.87
C ASP A 54 -14.16 9.31 -20.67
N GLY A 55 -13.24 8.73 -21.44
CA GLY A 55 -11.81 8.97 -21.31
C GLY A 55 -11.17 8.26 -20.11
N VAL A 56 -11.83 7.26 -19.55
CA VAL A 56 -11.33 6.50 -18.39
C VAL A 56 -10.54 5.28 -18.87
N PRO A 57 -9.31 5.05 -18.35
CA PRO A 57 -8.55 3.86 -18.66
C PRO A 57 -9.31 2.60 -18.29
N THR A 58 -9.40 1.68 -19.23
CA THR A 58 -10.23 0.47 -19.15
C THR A 58 -9.52 -0.69 -19.86
N GLY A 59 -9.89 -1.90 -19.51
CA GLY A 59 -9.43 -3.12 -20.16
C GLY A 59 -8.81 -4.12 -19.20
N ILE A 60 -8.49 -5.29 -19.72
CA ILE A 60 -8.01 -6.43 -18.95
C ILE A 60 -6.72 -6.09 -18.20
N ASP A 61 -5.77 -5.46 -18.87
CA ASP A 61 -4.47 -5.10 -18.30
C ASP A 61 -4.62 -4.03 -17.21
N VAL A 62 -5.53 -3.08 -17.40
CA VAL A 62 -5.81 -2.02 -16.43
C VAL A 62 -6.39 -2.61 -15.15
N GLU A 63 -7.37 -3.49 -15.26
CA GLU A 63 -7.97 -4.18 -14.11
C GLU A 63 -6.96 -5.06 -13.38
N LEU A 64 -6.18 -5.83 -14.13
CA LEU A 64 -5.15 -6.72 -13.58
C LEU A 64 -4.08 -5.93 -12.83
N ALA A 65 -3.55 -4.88 -13.41
CA ALA A 65 -2.53 -4.04 -12.80
C ALA A 65 -3.06 -3.34 -11.54
N THR A 66 -4.25 -2.78 -11.61
CA THR A 66 -4.89 -2.11 -10.49
C THR A 66 -5.09 -3.06 -9.32
N GLU A 67 -5.58 -4.27 -9.56
CA GLU A 67 -5.78 -5.28 -8.53
C GLU A 67 -4.45 -5.80 -7.97
N ALA A 68 -3.51 -6.16 -8.82
CA ALA A 68 -2.23 -6.73 -8.39
C ALA A 68 -1.41 -5.74 -7.56
N PHE A 69 -1.21 -4.53 -8.05
CA PHE A 69 -0.48 -3.50 -7.33
C PHE A 69 -1.25 -2.99 -6.09
N GLY A 70 -2.57 -2.93 -6.19
CA GLY A 70 -3.42 -2.60 -5.05
C GLY A 70 -3.25 -3.55 -3.86
N ARG A 71 -3.15 -4.85 -4.12
CA ARG A 71 -2.84 -5.87 -3.09
C ARG A 71 -1.45 -5.71 -2.50
N MET A 72 -0.51 -5.15 -3.24
CA MET A 72 0.85 -4.88 -2.79
C MET A 72 0.97 -3.55 -2.03
N GLY A 73 -0.11 -2.79 -1.92
CA GLY A 73 -0.13 -1.51 -1.21
C GLY A 73 0.18 -0.28 -2.07
N TYR A 74 0.10 -0.41 -3.39
CA TYR A 74 0.30 0.70 -4.32
C TYR A 74 -1.01 1.17 -4.93
N ASP A 75 -1.04 2.44 -5.31
CA ASP A 75 -2.05 2.95 -6.24
C ASP A 75 -1.49 2.94 -7.66
N VAL A 76 -2.35 2.81 -8.65
CA VAL A 76 -1.95 2.75 -10.06
C VAL A 76 -2.53 3.93 -10.82
N GLU A 77 -1.66 4.64 -11.52
CA GLU A 77 -2.03 5.67 -12.47
C GLU A 77 -1.72 5.18 -13.88
N ILE A 78 -2.75 5.05 -14.72
CA ILE A 78 -2.57 4.67 -16.12
C ILE A 78 -2.36 5.95 -16.94
N VAL A 79 -1.21 6.03 -17.59
CA VAL A 79 -0.83 7.18 -18.42
C VAL A 79 -0.86 6.77 -19.89
N ASN A 80 -1.69 7.43 -20.68
CA ASN A 80 -1.69 7.22 -22.12
C ASN A 80 -0.47 7.90 -22.75
N ILE A 81 0.37 7.11 -23.41
CA ILE A 81 1.67 7.56 -23.95
C ILE A 81 1.75 7.31 -25.46
N ASP A 82 2.64 8.03 -26.11
CA ASP A 82 3.17 7.64 -27.41
C ASP A 82 4.15 6.46 -27.21
N TRP A 83 3.79 5.30 -27.75
CA TRP A 83 4.55 4.08 -27.56
C TRP A 83 6.00 4.18 -28.07
N GLU A 84 6.24 4.98 -29.10
CA GLU A 84 7.59 5.19 -29.61
C GLU A 84 8.51 5.89 -28.60
N ARG A 85 7.93 6.63 -27.67
CA ARG A 85 8.65 7.37 -26.63
C ARG A 85 8.78 6.64 -25.29
N LYS A 86 8.32 5.40 -25.21
CA LYS A 86 8.28 4.64 -23.94
C LYS A 86 9.60 4.58 -23.18
N GLN A 87 10.72 4.38 -23.89
CA GLN A 87 12.04 4.32 -23.25
C GLN A 87 12.45 5.66 -22.66
N GLU A 88 12.29 6.73 -23.41
CA GLU A 88 12.57 8.09 -22.96
C GLU A 88 11.76 8.43 -21.70
N LEU A 89 10.48 8.11 -21.71
CA LEU A 89 9.58 8.42 -20.58
C LEU A 89 9.97 7.65 -19.31
N VAL A 90 10.37 6.39 -19.44
CA VAL A 90 10.89 5.60 -18.29
C VAL A 90 12.23 6.14 -17.81
N GLU A 91 13.14 6.45 -18.69
CA GLU A 91 14.47 6.97 -18.33
C GLU A 91 14.39 8.34 -17.64
N ASN A 92 13.43 9.15 -18.04
CA ASN A 92 13.18 10.45 -17.43
C ASN A 92 12.37 10.38 -16.11
N GLY A 93 11.78 9.24 -15.79
CA GLY A 93 10.91 9.08 -14.64
C GLY A 93 9.51 9.69 -14.81
N ASP A 94 9.07 9.84 -16.06
CA ASP A 94 7.72 10.34 -16.37
C ASP A 94 6.64 9.26 -16.16
N ILE A 95 7.05 8.01 -16.34
CA ILE A 95 6.23 6.79 -16.10
C ILE A 95 7.05 5.76 -15.34
#